data_c0e68a66e61348a0d9106eff5a035cb7
#
_entry.id   c0e68a66e61348a0d9106eff5a035cb7
#
_cell.length_a   1.000
_cell.length_b   1.000
_cell.length_c   1.000
_cell.angle_alpha   90.00
_cell.angle_beta   90.00
_cell.angle_gamma   90.00
#
_symmetry.space_group_name_H-M   'P 1'
#
loop_
_entity.id
_entity.type
_entity.pdbx_description
1 polymer ?
#
loop_
_entity_poly.entity_id
_entity_poly.type
_entity_poly.pdbx_seq_one_letter_code
_entity_poly.pdbx_strand_id
1 'polypeptide(L)'
;QDDLHLLKSQVLRCRENLTRILAAGGELRGEGASAGSVDRLVAQMIARFAALRPDHAVDQKWARPAPGPELVIEETLIQSLVSLLNNAADASPRPIHLEIDWDAQWLRLWIRDEGAGVSPELAPRLGQMGASDKAGGHGLGLFLAQSIIQRMGGKMTLAFAQGRGGCAQ
;
A
#
# COMPACT_ATOMS: atom_id res chain seq x y z
N GLN A 1 -6.69 -32.37 -12.90
CA GLN A 1 -7.61 -31.25 -12.54
C GLN A 1 -7.75 -31.12 -11.03
N ASP A 2 -7.70 -32.22 -10.27
CA ASP A 2 -7.86 -32.24 -8.81
C ASP A 2 -6.71 -31.53 -8.07
N ASP A 3 -5.46 -31.65 -8.54
CA ASP A 3 -4.30 -31.01 -7.93
C ASP A 3 -4.37 -29.49 -8.01
N LEU A 4 -4.91 -28.93 -9.09
CA LEU A 4 -5.09 -27.48 -9.25
C LEU A 4 -6.18 -26.94 -8.31
N HIS A 5 -7.24 -27.71 -8.09
CA HIS A 5 -8.29 -27.39 -7.12
C HIS A 5 -7.77 -27.46 -5.68
N LEU A 6 -6.94 -28.47 -5.38
CA LEU A 6 -6.31 -28.62 -4.08
C LEU A 6 -5.37 -27.46 -3.78
N LEU A 7 -4.48 -27.09 -4.74
CA LEU A 7 -3.59 -25.94 -4.61
C LEU A 7 -4.37 -24.63 -4.41
N LYS A 8 -5.43 -24.39 -5.18
CA LYS A 8 -6.27 -23.21 -5.01
C LYS A 8 -6.92 -23.18 -3.61
N SER A 9 -7.40 -24.30 -3.12
CA SER A 9 -8.02 -24.39 -1.78
C SER A 9 -7.01 -24.13 -0.66
N GLN A 10 -5.76 -24.63 -0.80
CA GLN A 10 -4.68 -24.37 0.16
C GLN A 10 -4.26 -22.90 0.16
N VAL A 11 -4.12 -22.29 -1.01
CA VAL A 11 -3.83 -20.85 -1.13
C VAL A 11 -4.93 -20.00 -0.49
N LEU A 12 -6.19 -20.35 -0.68
CA LEU A 12 -7.32 -19.68 -0.04
C LEU A 12 -7.28 -19.81 1.48
N ARG A 13 -6.99 -21.01 2.01
CA ARG A 13 -6.81 -21.25 3.45
C ARG A 13 -5.64 -20.47 4.04
N CYS A 14 -4.49 -20.46 3.37
CA CYS A 14 -3.34 -19.63 3.78
C CYS A 14 -3.73 -18.15 3.83
N ARG A 15 -4.47 -17.68 2.85
CA ARG A 15 -4.98 -16.31 2.77
C ARG A 15 -5.92 -15.98 3.94
N GLU A 16 -6.87 -16.84 4.24
CA GLU A 16 -7.78 -16.66 5.38
C GLU A 16 -7.05 -16.67 6.71
N ASN A 17 -6.08 -17.56 6.89
CA ASN A 17 -5.26 -17.63 8.09
C ASN A 17 -4.40 -16.36 8.26
N LEU A 18 -3.77 -15.86 7.19
CA LEU A 18 -3.05 -14.58 7.20
C LEU A 18 -3.96 -13.42 7.56
N THR A 19 -5.17 -13.38 7.00
CA THR A 19 -6.16 -12.34 7.32
C THR A 19 -6.59 -12.40 8.78
N ARG A 20 -6.80 -13.61 9.32
CA ARG A 20 -7.13 -13.80 10.75
C ARG A 20 -5.98 -13.42 11.67
N ILE A 21 -4.75 -13.77 11.32
CA ILE A 21 -3.54 -13.39 12.09
C ILE A 21 -3.39 -11.87 12.08
N LEU A 22 -3.58 -11.22 10.95
CA LEU A 22 -3.51 -9.76 10.83
C LEU A 22 -4.67 -9.06 11.55
N ALA A 23 -5.87 -9.64 11.56
CA ALA A 23 -7.01 -9.13 12.31
C ALA A 23 -6.87 -9.35 13.83
N ALA A 24 -6.32 -10.51 14.24
CA ALA A 24 -6.03 -10.83 15.64
C ALA A 24 -4.77 -10.15 16.17
N GLY A 25 -3.85 -9.74 15.29
CA GLY A 25 -2.58 -9.07 15.61
C GLY A 25 -2.72 -7.66 16.18
N GLY A 26 -3.93 -7.21 16.50
CA GLY A 26 -4.16 -5.98 17.28
C GLY A 26 -3.52 -5.97 18.67
N GLU A 27 -3.08 -7.13 19.20
CA GLU A 27 -2.40 -7.24 20.49
C GLU A 27 -0.88 -7.47 20.39
N LEU A 28 -0.35 -7.81 19.22
CA LEU A 28 1.09 -7.87 19.01
C LEU A 28 1.60 -6.45 18.76
N ARG A 29 2.00 -5.75 19.81
CA ARG A 29 2.91 -4.59 19.72
C ARG A 29 4.10 -5.06 18.89
N GLY A 30 4.20 -4.51 17.65
CA GLY A 30 5.08 -5.03 16.62
C GLY A 30 6.52 -5.18 17.10
N GLU A 31 6.99 -6.41 17.14
CA GLU A 31 8.41 -6.68 17.09
C GLU A 31 8.95 -5.98 15.84
N GLY A 32 9.79 -4.95 16.04
CA GLY A 32 10.36 -4.16 14.96
C GLY A 32 9.86 -2.72 14.83
N ALA A 33 9.03 -2.22 15.74
CA ALA A 33 8.72 -0.79 15.79
C ALA A 33 9.95 0.01 16.25
N SER A 34 10.34 1.02 15.48
CA SER A 34 11.46 1.91 15.82
C SER A 34 11.05 3.36 15.67
N ALA A 35 11.58 4.24 16.54
CA ALA A 35 11.45 5.66 16.33
C ALA A 35 12.29 6.08 15.10
N GLY A 36 11.74 6.98 14.31
CA GLY A 36 12.43 7.51 13.14
C GLY A 36 11.66 8.65 12.50
N SER A 37 12.34 9.40 11.65
CA SER A 37 11.76 10.53 10.97
C SER A 37 10.99 10.14 9.70
N VAL A 38 10.15 11.04 9.21
CA VAL A 38 9.39 10.85 7.95
C VAL A 38 10.33 10.54 6.78
N ASP A 39 11.46 11.23 6.69
CA ASP A 39 12.46 11.00 5.64
C ASP A 39 13.05 9.59 5.72
N ARG A 40 13.27 9.04 6.92
CA ARG A 40 13.71 7.65 7.09
C ARG A 40 12.64 6.66 6.62
N LEU A 41 11.37 6.89 6.97
CA LEU A 41 10.25 6.06 6.50
C LEU A 41 10.19 6.03 4.98
N VAL A 42 10.23 7.22 4.34
CA VAL A 42 10.16 7.34 2.89
C VAL A 42 11.38 6.70 2.23
N ALA A 43 12.58 6.92 2.75
CA ALA A 43 13.81 6.31 2.23
C ALA A 43 13.75 4.78 2.28
N GLN A 44 13.29 4.18 3.39
CA GLN A 44 13.14 2.73 3.51
C GLN A 44 12.10 2.17 2.55
N MET A 45 10.96 2.85 2.42
CA MET A 45 9.90 2.47 1.47
C MET A 45 10.42 2.48 0.02
N ILE A 46 11.07 3.56 -0.39
CA ILE A 46 11.61 3.71 -1.76
C ILE A 46 12.71 2.69 -2.03
N ALA A 47 13.64 2.48 -1.09
CA ALA A 47 14.71 1.49 -1.25
C ALA A 47 14.17 0.08 -1.47
N ARG A 48 13.14 -0.33 -0.72
CA ARG A 48 12.50 -1.64 -0.89
C ARG A 48 11.73 -1.75 -2.19
N PHE A 49 11.01 -0.70 -2.56
CA PHE A 49 10.31 -0.66 -3.84
C PHE A 49 11.29 -0.78 -5.01
N ALA A 50 12.39 0.00 -5.01
CA ALA A 50 13.41 -0.06 -6.04
C ALA A 50 14.10 -1.44 -6.15
N ALA A 51 14.28 -2.14 -5.03
CA ALA A 51 14.79 -3.52 -5.04
C ALA A 51 13.83 -4.52 -5.72
N LEU A 52 12.52 -4.29 -5.64
CA LEU A 52 11.49 -5.12 -6.27
C LEU A 52 11.21 -4.70 -7.72
N ARG A 53 11.35 -3.43 -8.03
CA ARG A 53 11.01 -2.81 -9.33
C ARG A 53 12.14 -1.86 -9.78
N PRO A 54 13.32 -2.37 -10.14
CA PRO A 54 14.48 -1.55 -10.48
C PRO A 54 14.25 -0.65 -11.70
N ASP A 55 13.36 -1.03 -12.60
CA ASP A 55 13.04 -0.28 -13.83
C ASP A 55 11.92 0.76 -13.64
N HIS A 56 11.40 0.91 -12.40
CA HIS A 56 10.27 1.80 -12.11
C HIS A 56 10.69 2.99 -11.27
N ALA A 57 10.58 4.20 -11.81
CA ALA A 57 10.93 5.44 -11.11
C ALA A 57 9.81 5.90 -10.17
N VAL A 58 10.21 6.55 -9.07
CA VAL A 58 9.30 7.26 -8.16
C VAL A 58 9.77 8.70 -8.05
N ASP A 59 8.96 9.62 -8.58
CA ASP A 59 9.20 11.06 -8.49
C ASP A 59 8.68 11.57 -7.15
N GLN A 60 9.60 12.03 -6.30
CA GLN A 60 9.27 12.51 -4.97
C GLN A 60 9.09 14.03 -4.97
N LYS A 61 8.02 14.49 -4.36
CA LYS A 61 7.78 15.91 -4.08
C LYS A 61 7.53 16.11 -2.60
N TRP A 62 8.39 16.88 -1.96
CA TRP A 62 8.31 17.23 -0.56
C TRP A 62 7.70 18.61 -0.41
N ALA A 63 6.56 18.72 0.29
CA ALA A 63 5.93 20.02 0.56
C ALA A 63 6.68 20.83 1.62
N ARG A 64 7.49 20.15 2.44
CA ARG A 64 8.30 20.75 3.51
C ARG A 64 9.72 20.20 3.48
N PRO A 65 10.72 21.00 3.94
CA PRO A 65 12.10 20.53 3.99
C PRO A 65 12.29 19.43 5.05
N ALA A 66 13.18 18.47 4.74
CA ALA A 66 13.64 17.48 5.71
C ALA A 66 14.55 18.13 6.78
N PRO A 67 14.69 17.55 8.00
CA PRO A 67 14.02 16.34 8.44
C PRO A 67 12.54 16.57 8.80
N GLY A 68 11.71 15.55 8.53
CA GLY A 68 10.32 15.55 9.00
C GLY A 68 10.19 15.17 10.48
N PRO A 69 8.97 15.18 11.03
CA PRO A 69 8.72 14.81 12.42
C PRO A 69 9.10 13.35 12.70
N GLU A 70 9.40 13.08 13.97
CA GLU A 70 9.61 11.73 14.47
C GLU A 70 8.27 11.01 14.58
N LEU A 71 8.28 9.73 14.18
CA LEU A 71 7.14 8.85 14.25
C LEU A 71 7.58 7.42 14.60
N VAL A 72 6.63 6.59 14.95
CA VAL A 72 6.87 5.15 15.13
C VAL A 72 6.78 4.48 13.76
N ILE A 73 7.89 3.91 13.31
CA ILE A 73 7.99 3.17 12.05
C ILE A 73 7.85 1.69 12.35
N GLU A 74 6.74 1.12 11.91
CA GLU A 74 6.51 -0.33 11.94
C GLU A 74 6.87 -0.95 10.59
N GLU A 75 7.45 -2.14 10.63
CA GLU A 75 7.77 -2.91 9.42
C GLU A 75 6.54 -3.16 8.54
N THR A 76 5.40 -3.44 9.17
CA THR A 76 4.10 -3.64 8.51
C THR A 76 3.61 -2.40 7.76
N LEU A 77 3.89 -1.19 8.29
CA LEU A 77 3.58 0.06 7.60
C LEU A 77 4.42 0.19 6.33
N ILE A 78 5.73 -0.03 6.42
CA ILE A 78 6.60 0.05 5.23
C ILE A 78 6.15 -0.94 4.17
N GLN A 79 5.87 -2.19 4.54
CA GLN A 79 5.40 -3.21 3.60
C GLN A 79 4.08 -2.82 2.94
N SER A 80 3.17 -2.21 3.70
CA SER A 80 1.89 -1.72 3.17
C SER A 80 2.08 -0.60 2.17
N LEU A 81 2.95 0.36 2.46
CA LEU A 81 3.27 1.47 1.56
C LEU A 81 3.98 0.96 0.28
N VAL A 82 4.90 0.00 0.40
CA VAL A 82 5.52 -0.66 -0.76
C VAL A 82 4.48 -1.40 -1.60
N SER A 83 3.48 -2.04 -0.97
CA SER A 83 2.38 -2.68 -1.70
C SER A 83 1.55 -1.67 -2.50
N LEU A 84 1.31 -0.47 -1.95
CA LEU A 84 0.63 0.61 -2.68
C LEU A 84 1.46 1.10 -3.88
N LEU A 85 2.78 1.26 -3.73
CA LEU A 85 3.67 1.59 -4.85
C LEU A 85 3.68 0.50 -5.92
N ASN A 86 3.70 -0.79 -5.52
CA ASN A 86 3.60 -1.89 -6.48
C ASN A 86 2.27 -1.88 -7.24
N ASN A 87 1.16 -1.55 -6.58
CA ASN A 87 -0.13 -1.41 -7.24
C ASN A 87 -0.13 -0.27 -8.28
N ALA A 88 0.49 0.86 -7.95
CA ALA A 88 0.66 1.99 -8.85
C ALA A 88 1.56 1.62 -10.05
N ALA A 89 2.69 0.92 -9.81
CA ALA A 89 3.58 0.42 -10.86
C ALA A 89 2.90 -0.57 -11.81
N ASP A 90 2.04 -1.42 -11.27
CA ASP A 90 1.26 -2.36 -12.09
C ASP A 90 0.18 -1.66 -12.93
N ALA A 91 -0.30 -0.51 -12.50
CA ALA A 91 -1.31 0.26 -13.22
C ALA A 91 -0.74 1.08 -14.38
N SER A 92 0.51 1.54 -14.26
CA SER A 92 1.16 2.39 -15.26
C SER A 92 2.65 2.09 -15.41
N PRO A 93 3.18 2.04 -16.65
CA PRO A 93 4.62 1.97 -16.90
C PRO A 93 5.35 3.30 -16.68
N ARG A 94 4.62 4.39 -16.38
CA ARG A 94 5.18 5.72 -16.14
C ARG A 94 5.65 5.87 -14.70
N PRO A 95 6.50 6.87 -14.40
CA PRO A 95 6.90 7.15 -13.03
C PRO A 95 5.70 7.33 -12.08
N ILE A 96 5.86 6.86 -10.87
CA ILE A 96 4.89 7.08 -9.79
C ILE A 96 5.20 8.43 -9.16
N HIS A 97 4.18 9.27 -8.96
CA HIS A 97 4.35 10.53 -8.25
C HIS A 97 4.02 10.34 -6.78
N LEU A 98 5.01 10.53 -5.92
CA LEU A 98 4.88 10.49 -4.47
C LEU A 98 4.99 11.89 -3.90
N GLU A 99 3.90 12.43 -3.37
CA GLU A 99 3.92 13.71 -2.66
C GLU A 99 3.85 13.47 -1.15
N ILE A 100 4.70 14.18 -0.39
CA ILE A 100 4.87 14.03 1.05
C ILE A 100 4.63 15.38 1.72
N ASP A 101 3.70 15.44 2.66
CA ASP A 101 3.44 16.59 3.52
C ASP A 101 3.13 16.14 4.95
N TRP A 102 3.34 17.03 5.92
CA TRP A 102 2.99 16.79 7.33
C TRP A 102 2.64 18.07 8.05
N ASP A 103 1.90 17.93 9.12
CA ASP A 103 1.68 18.96 10.12
C ASP A 103 1.93 18.39 11.52
N ALA A 104 1.46 19.07 12.56
CA ALA A 104 1.64 18.63 13.95
C ALA A 104 0.88 17.33 14.29
N GLN A 105 -0.08 16.92 13.48
CA GLN A 105 -0.98 15.80 13.78
C GLN A 105 -0.93 14.69 12.73
N TRP A 106 -0.60 15.02 11.48
CA TRP A 106 -0.77 14.11 10.34
C TRP A 106 0.46 14.09 9.44
N LEU A 107 0.91 12.88 9.08
CA LEU A 107 1.70 12.62 7.89
C LEU A 107 0.73 12.29 6.75
N ARG A 108 0.90 12.95 5.60
CA ARG A 108 0.10 12.73 4.38
C ARG A 108 1.01 12.27 3.27
N LEU A 109 0.63 11.17 2.65
CA LEU A 109 1.32 10.60 1.49
C LEU A 109 0.30 10.48 0.35
N TRP A 110 0.59 11.08 -0.81
CA TRP A 110 -0.18 10.87 -2.03
C TRP A 110 0.65 10.07 -3.01
N ILE A 111 0.15 8.89 -3.35
CA ILE A 111 0.73 8.00 -4.35
C ILE A 111 -0.16 8.08 -5.58
N ARG A 112 0.35 8.61 -6.67
CA ARG A 112 -0.38 8.78 -7.93
C ARG A 112 0.30 8.03 -9.05
N ASP A 113 -0.48 7.28 -9.81
CA ASP A 113 -0.10 6.66 -11.06
C ASP A 113 -0.81 7.33 -12.25
N GLU A 114 -0.32 7.07 -13.46
CA GLU A 114 -0.95 7.52 -14.70
C GLU A 114 -1.57 6.35 -15.49
N GLY A 115 -2.06 5.34 -14.77
CA GLY A 115 -2.71 4.17 -15.35
C GLY A 115 -4.10 4.48 -15.92
N ALA A 116 -4.75 3.44 -16.43
CA ALA A 116 -6.10 3.55 -16.98
C ALA A 116 -7.18 3.82 -15.91
N GLY A 117 -6.79 3.83 -14.62
CA GLY A 117 -7.74 3.92 -13.52
C GLY A 117 -8.39 2.57 -13.22
N VAL A 118 -9.54 2.61 -12.58
CA VAL A 118 -10.28 1.42 -12.13
C VAL A 118 -11.65 1.42 -12.78
N SER A 119 -12.15 0.23 -13.11
CA SER A 119 -13.49 0.11 -13.69
C SER A 119 -14.56 0.65 -12.73
N PRO A 120 -15.66 1.25 -13.26
CA PRO A 120 -16.75 1.75 -12.43
C PRO A 120 -17.39 0.68 -11.54
N GLU A 121 -17.35 -0.59 -11.98
CA GLU A 121 -17.89 -1.73 -11.24
C GLU A 121 -16.98 -2.13 -10.06
N LEU A 122 -15.66 -1.93 -10.20
CA LEU A 122 -14.70 -2.25 -9.15
C LEU A 122 -14.50 -1.11 -8.15
N ALA A 123 -14.60 0.14 -8.59
CA ALA A 123 -14.34 1.32 -7.76
C ALA A 123 -15.03 1.29 -6.37
N PRO A 124 -16.33 0.94 -6.23
CA PRO A 124 -17.00 0.88 -4.92
C PRO A 124 -16.55 -0.28 -4.04
N ARG A 125 -15.83 -1.26 -4.60
CA ARG A 125 -15.35 -2.45 -3.89
C ARG A 125 -13.86 -2.40 -3.56
N LEU A 126 -13.13 -1.44 -4.07
CA LEU A 126 -11.69 -1.30 -3.80
C LEU A 126 -11.43 -1.12 -2.31
N GLY A 127 -10.36 -1.77 -1.85
CA GLY A 127 -10.07 -1.86 -0.42
C GLY A 127 -10.86 -2.94 0.32
N GLN A 128 -11.85 -3.59 -0.33
CA GLN A 128 -12.48 -4.80 0.19
C GLN A 128 -11.65 -6.03 -0.20
N MET A 129 -11.70 -7.05 0.64
CA MET A 129 -11.00 -8.30 0.39
C MET A 129 -11.52 -8.97 -0.89
N GLY A 130 -10.61 -9.30 -1.81
CA GLY A 130 -10.95 -9.97 -3.07
C GLY A 130 -11.31 -9.03 -4.22
N ALA A 131 -11.30 -7.71 -4.04
CA ALA A 131 -11.56 -6.76 -5.10
C ALA A 131 -10.29 -6.52 -5.94
N SER A 132 -10.23 -7.08 -7.15
CA SER A 132 -9.12 -6.91 -8.09
C SER A 132 -9.59 -7.17 -9.52
N ASP A 133 -9.20 -6.32 -10.47
CA ASP A 133 -9.37 -6.55 -11.93
C ASP A 133 -8.17 -7.29 -12.54
N LYS A 134 -7.09 -7.49 -11.76
CA LYS A 134 -5.89 -8.14 -12.28
C LYS A 134 -6.08 -9.64 -12.40
N ALA A 135 -5.72 -10.23 -13.54
CA ALA A 135 -5.63 -11.66 -13.72
C ALA A 135 -4.65 -12.25 -12.69
N GLY A 136 -5.17 -13.05 -11.73
CA GLY A 136 -4.40 -13.58 -10.61
C GLY A 136 -4.22 -12.61 -9.44
N GLY A 137 -4.73 -11.39 -9.50
CA GLY A 137 -4.75 -10.43 -8.41
C GLY A 137 -5.75 -10.85 -7.34
N HIS A 138 -5.33 -10.88 -6.07
CA HIS A 138 -6.16 -11.34 -4.95
C HIS A 138 -6.88 -10.20 -4.22
N GLY A 139 -6.67 -8.94 -4.63
CA GLY A 139 -7.26 -7.77 -3.97
C GLY A 139 -6.88 -7.59 -2.50
N LEU A 140 -5.75 -8.19 -2.07
CA LEU A 140 -5.31 -8.17 -0.67
C LEU A 140 -4.46 -6.95 -0.34
N GLY A 141 -3.69 -6.44 -1.30
CA GLY A 141 -2.71 -5.38 -1.03
C GLY A 141 -3.34 -4.10 -0.50
N LEU A 142 -4.39 -3.60 -1.16
CA LEU A 142 -5.13 -2.42 -0.72
C LEU A 142 -5.87 -2.65 0.60
N PHE A 143 -6.51 -3.82 0.75
CA PHE A 143 -7.19 -4.20 1.98
C PHE A 143 -6.25 -4.23 3.18
N LEU A 144 -5.07 -4.85 3.05
CA LEU A 144 -4.08 -4.93 4.11
C LEU A 144 -3.49 -3.55 4.44
N ALA A 145 -3.17 -2.75 3.43
CA ALA A 145 -2.69 -1.39 3.62
C ALA A 145 -3.71 -0.55 4.39
N GLN A 146 -4.99 -0.60 3.99
CA GLN A 146 -6.06 0.10 4.69
C GLN A 146 -6.20 -0.36 6.15
N SER A 147 -6.18 -1.67 6.40
CA SER A 147 -6.29 -2.24 7.75
C SER A 147 -5.14 -1.80 8.66
N ILE A 148 -3.89 -1.80 8.16
CA ILE A 148 -2.71 -1.38 8.93
C ILE A 148 -2.74 0.11 9.21
N ILE A 149 -3.07 0.95 8.21
CA ILE A 149 -3.19 2.40 8.37
C ILE A 149 -4.27 2.75 9.38
N GLN A 150 -5.45 2.08 9.31
CA GLN A 150 -6.53 2.29 10.28
C GLN A 150 -6.14 1.87 11.70
N ARG A 151 -5.43 0.75 11.86
CA ARG A 151 -4.91 0.31 13.16
C ARG A 151 -3.99 1.35 13.79
N MET A 152 -3.21 2.05 12.98
CA MET A 152 -2.32 3.14 13.42
C MET A 152 -3.04 4.48 13.63
N GLY A 153 -4.38 4.51 13.55
CA GLY A 153 -5.19 5.72 13.69
C GLY A 153 -5.23 6.58 12.43
N GLY A 154 -4.67 6.11 11.32
CA GLY A 154 -4.65 6.80 10.04
C GLY A 154 -5.89 6.54 9.20
N LYS A 155 -5.94 7.18 8.03
CA LYS A 155 -7.00 7.02 7.04
C LYS A 155 -6.39 6.86 5.65
N MET A 156 -6.91 5.93 4.87
CA MET A 156 -6.57 5.77 3.46
C MET A 156 -7.80 6.12 2.60
N THR A 157 -7.58 6.93 1.57
CA THR A 157 -8.60 7.30 0.60
C THR A 157 -8.11 6.95 -0.80
N LEU A 158 -8.95 6.33 -1.60
CA LEU A 158 -8.68 6.05 -3.00
C LEU A 158 -9.47 7.04 -3.86
N ALA A 159 -8.79 7.75 -4.74
CA ALA A 159 -9.41 8.68 -5.67
C ALA A 159 -9.08 8.26 -7.11
N PHE A 160 -10.06 8.31 -7.99
CA PHE A 160 -9.92 7.97 -9.39
C PHE A 160 -10.32 9.18 -10.21
N ALA A 161 -9.40 9.71 -11.03
CA ALA A 161 -9.74 10.70 -12.04
C ALA A 161 -10.37 9.95 -13.24
N GLN A 162 -11.53 10.41 -13.69
CA GLN A 162 -12.14 9.86 -14.91
C GLN A 162 -11.15 10.02 -16.08
N GLY A 163 -10.66 8.90 -16.61
CA GLY A 163 -9.73 8.86 -17.76
C GLY A 163 -8.26 9.13 -17.42
N ARG A 164 -7.86 9.16 -16.17
CA ARG A 164 -6.46 9.25 -15.71
C ARG A 164 -6.29 8.51 -14.40
N GLY A 165 -5.17 7.84 -14.24
CA GLY A 165 -4.72 7.00 -13.15
C GLY A 165 -5.34 7.11 -11.76
N GLY A 166 -5.05 6.12 -10.90
CA GLY A 166 -5.48 6.10 -9.50
C GLY A 166 -4.64 7.02 -8.61
N CYS A 167 -5.22 7.46 -7.50
CA CYS A 167 -4.51 8.15 -6.42
C CYS A 167 -4.88 7.51 -5.09
N ALA A 168 -3.88 7.13 -4.27
CA ALA A 168 -4.07 6.72 -2.89
C ALA A 168 -3.52 7.81 -1.95
N GLN A 169 -4.31 8.19 -0.97
CA GLN A 169 -3.94 9.15 0.10
C GLN A 169 -4.11 8.50 1.46
#